data_119cef3cfaeb974dd6d529dd1c1b53b3
#
_entry.id   119cef3cfaeb974dd6d529dd1c1b53b3
#
_cell.length_a   1.000
_cell.length_b   1.000
_cell.length_c   1.000
_cell.angle_alpha   90.00
_cell.angle_beta   90.00
_cell.angle_gamma   90.00
#
_symmetry.space_group_name_H-M   'P 1'
#
loop_
_entity.id
_entity.type
_entity.pdbx_description
1 polymer ?
#
loop_
_entity_poly.entity_id
_entity_poly.type
_entity_poly.pdbx_seq_one_letter_code
_entity_poly.pdbx_strand_id
1 'polypeptide(L)'
;MYGAGDVRVETVPDPVIVAPTDAIVRAVRACVCGSDLHPFHTMEHGEQGTPMGHELIGVVEEIGSAVTTLKKGDFVIAPFAFSDNTCVFCREGFHTSCVHGGFYGSREIGGLQAELARIPQADGSLVVVPGIDETSDLLPSLLTLSDVYLTGYHAAHMGRVTEGKTVTVIGDGAVGLSAVLASRQLGAERIILMGRHTARTDLGIEFGATDVVAERGDEGIAKVLELTGGEGSHVVLEAVGHMPAYEQSFGIVRPGGVISRVGVPQYEEAPIGFGSLFGKNVTLTGGPAPVRAYLEQAIPQVLNGEIDPGRVFDSSVTIDGVPAGYASMDAREALKVLVTF
;
A
#
# COMPACT_ATOMS: atom_id res chain seq x y z
N MET A 1 7.37 -16.48 8.65
CA MET A 1 7.67 -15.85 9.96
C MET A 1 7.28 -16.82 11.08
N TYR A 2 8.19 -17.08 12.02
CA TYR A 2 8.00 -18.01 13.14
C TYR A 2 7.65 -17.33 14.47
N GLY A 3 7.72 -16.03 14.48
CA GLY A 3 7.45 -15.18 15.62
C GLY A 3 8.10 -13.81 15.45
N ALA A 4 7.98 -12.96 16.46
CA ALA A 4 8.56 -11.63 16.44
C ALA A 4 10.08 -11.68 16.19
N GLY A 5 10.56 -10.99 15.17
CA GLY A 5 11.96 -10.94 14.75
C GLY A 5 12.48 -12.23 14.07
N ASP A 6 11.67 -13.28 13.94
CA ASP A 6 12.10 -14.58 13.42
C ASP A 6 11.52 -14.83 12.01
N VAL A 7 12.16 -14.28 11.01
CA VAL A 7 11.88 -14.51 9.58
C VAL A 7 12.88 -15.49 9.01
N ARG A 8 12.38 -16.53 8.32
CA ARG A 8 13.21 -17.57 7.71
C ARG A 8 12.77 -17.80 6.27
N VAL A 9 13.72 -18.14 5.41
CA VAL A 9 13.47 -18.63 4.05
C VAL A 9 13.64 -20.15 4.07
N GLU A 10 12.65 -20.86 3.60
CA GLU A 10 12.62 -22.33 3.64
C GLU A 10 12.08 -22.88 2.33
N THR A 11 12.60 -24.05 1.95
CA THR A 11 12.02 -24.83 0.86
C THR A 11 10.73 -25.46 1.34
N VAL A 12 9.63 -25.13 0.67
CA VAL A 12 8.29 -25.65 0.93
C VAL A 12 7.75 -26.35 -0.32
N PRO A 13 6.74 -27.21 -0.22
CA PRO A 13 6.10 -27.80 -1.41
C PRO A 13 5.54 -26.71 -2.34
N ASP A 14 5.67 -26.92 -3.64
CA ASP A 14 5.08 -26.04 -4.63
C ASP A 14 3.56 -25.91 -4.43
N PRO A 15 2.99 -24.70 -4.63
CA PRO A 15 1.55 -24.53 -4.54
C PRO A 15 0.84 -25.28 -5.68
N VAL A 16 -0.37 -25.73 -5.42
CA VAL A 16 -1.23 -26.42 -6.37
C VAL A 16 -2.55 -25.68 -6.57
N ILE A 17 -3.20 -25.89 -7.69
CA ILE A 17 -4.59 -25.46 -7.92
C ILE A 17 -5.50 -26.17 -6.91
N VAL A 18 -6.12 -25.42 -6.01
CA VAL A 18 -7.06 -25.94 -5.00
C VAL A 18 -8.50 -25.79 -5.46
N ALA A 19 -8.83 -24.65 -6.03
CA ALA A 19 -10.15 -24.38 -6.61
C ALA A 19 -10.04 -24.18 -8.13
N PRO A 20 -11.08 -24.50 -8.91
CA PRO A 20 -11.07 -24.29 -10.36
C PRO A 20 -10.83 -22.84 -10.78
N THR A 21 -11.01 -21.88 -9.88
CA THR A 21 -10.84 -20.44 -10.08
C THR A 21 -9.43 -19.92 -9.73
N ASP A 22 -8.53 -20.79 -9.28
CA ASP A 22 -7.18 -20.41 -8.86
C ASP A 22 -6.22 -20.29 -10.06
N ALA A 23 -5.14 -19.55 -9.87
CA ALA A 23 -3.95 -19.61 -10.72
C ALA A 23 -2.69 -19.81 -9.88
N ILE A 24 -1.63 -20.36 -10.50
CA ILE A 24 -0.26 -20.36 -9.97
C ILE A 24 0.51 -19.31 -10.74
N VAL A 25 1.15 -18.40 -10.01
CA VAL A 25 1.97 -17.32 -10.56
C VAL A 25 3.41 -17.52 -10.11
N ARG A 26 4.33 -17.54 -11.06
CA ARG A 26 5.76 -17.47 -10.79
C ARG A 26 6.15 -16.03 -10.55
N ALA A 27 6.74 -15.77 -9.40
CA ALA A 27 7.17 -14.44 -8.98
C ALA A 27 8.29 -13.92 -9.89
N VAL A 28 8.18 -12.66 -10.28
CA VAL A 28 9.25 -11.88 -10.92
C VAL A 28 9.79 -10.86 -9.93
N ARG A 29 8.90 -10.20 -9.20
CA ARG A 29 9.24 -9.30 -8.10
C ARG A 29 8.19 -9.41 -7.00
N ALA A 30 8.67 -9.34 -5.77
CA ALA A 30 7.88 -9.11 -4.56
C ALA A 30 8.54 -8.01 -3.72
N CYS A 31 8.04 -7.74 -2.54
CA CYS A 31 8.70 -6.80 -1.64
C CYS A 31 8.33 -7.05 -0.17
N VAL A 32 9.04 -6.38 0.73
CA VAL A 32 8.65 -6.26 2.13
C VAL A 32 7.81 -5.00 2.30
N CYS A 33 6.63 -5.12 2.90
CA CYS A 33 5.74 -4.00 3.20
C CYS A 33 5.93 -3.50 4.64
N GLY A 34 5.63 -2.22 4.86
CA GLY A 34 5.60 -1.66 6.21
C GLY A 34 4.59 -2.36 7.14
N SER A 35 3.48 -2.88 6.60
CA SER A 35 2.51 -3.65 7.36
C SER A 35 3.02 -5.03 7.81
N ASP A 36 3.99 -5.62 7.09
CA ASP A 36 4.65 -6.86 7.48
C ASP A 36 5.46 -6.69 8.78
N LEU A 37 5.84 -5.45 9.13
CA LEU A 37 6.55 -5.17 10.38
C LEU A 37 5.66 -5.28 11.62
N HIS A 38 4.33 -5.23 11.48
CA HIS A 38 3.43 -5.44 12.62
C HIS A 38 3.58 -6.86 13.20
N PRO A 39 3.39 -7.93 12.43
CA PRO A 39 3.67 -9.27 12.91
C PRO A 39 5.16 -9.49 13.22
N PHE A 40 6.09 -8.80 12.55
CA PHE A 40 7.50 -8.85 12.88
C PHE A 40 7.79 -8.36 14.31
N HIS A 41 6.97 -7.48 14.86
CA HIS A 41 7.09 -7.01 16.25
C HIS A 41 6.25 -7.82 17.24
N THR A 42 5.11 -8.37 16.81
CA THR A 42 4.07 -8.81 17.76
C THR A 42 3.66 -10.26 17.62
N MET A 43 4.08 -10.97 16.57
CA MET A 43 3.67 -12.35 16.34
C MET A 43 4.23 -13.25 17.46
N GLU A 44 3.35 -14.05 18.07
CA GLU A 44 3.75 -15.08 19.01
C GLU A 44 4.60 -16.15 18.32
N HIS A 45 5.61 -16.67 19.03
CA HIS A 45 6.45 -17.73 18.50
C HIS A 45 5.68 -19.05 18.35
N GLY A 46 5.80 -19.65 17.16
CA GLY A 46 5.16 -20.93 16.83
C GLY A 46 6.14 -21.95 16.28
N GLU A 47 5.79 -23.22 16.37
CA GLU A 47 6.58 -24.34 15.81
C GLU A 47 6.57 -24.37 14.27
N GLN A 48 5.57 -23.75 13.68
CA GLN A 48 5.39 -23.69 12.22
C GLN A 48 5.35 -22.23 11.76
N GLY A 49 6.05 -21.93 10.68
CA GLY A 49 6.07 -20.62 10.06
C GLY A 49 4.72 -20.22 9.45
N THR A 50 4.44 -18.92 9.49
CA THR A 50 3.35 -18.29 8.73
C THR A 50 3.94 -17.72 7.45
N PRO A 51 3.40 -18.07 6.27
CA PRO A 51 3.84 -17.48 5.00
C PRO A 51 3.64 -15.96 5.01
N MET A 52 4.58 -15.22 4.44
CA MET A 52 4.58 -13.76 4.45
C MET A 52 4.48 -13.17 3.04
N GLY A 53 4.19 -11.87 3.01
CA GLY A 53 4.11 -11.09 1.79
C GLY A 53 2.74 -11.06 1.13
N HIS A 54 2.41 -9.91 0.55
CA HIS A 54 1.12 -9.66 -0.08
C HIS A 54 1.24 -8.79 -1.35
N GLU A 55 2.45 -8.46 -1.78
CA GLU A 55 2.71 -7.69 -3.00
C GLU A 55 3.53 -8.53 -3.98
N LEU A 56 3.00 -8.74 -5.21
CA LEU A 56 3.63 -9.58 -6.21
C LEU A 56 3.30 -9.09 -7.63
N ILE A 57 4.30 -9.14 -8.50
CA ILE A 57 4.13 -9.21 -9.95
C ILE A 57 4.85 -10.45 -10.49
N GLY A 58 4.27 -11.06 -11.50
CA GLY A 58 4.84 -12.31 -12.01
C GLY A 58 4.17 -12.80 -13.28
N VAL A 59 4.50 -14.05 -13.63
CA VAL A 59 4.02 -14.72 -14.83
C VAL A 59 3.11 -15.88 -14.45
N VAL A 60 1.95 -15.98 -15.10
CA VAL A 60 1.01 -17.09 -14.91
C VAL A 60 1.63 -18.38 -15.41
N GLU A 61 1.81 -19.38 -14.53
CA GLU A 61 2.35 -20.70 -14.86
C GLU A 61 1.26 -21.75 -15.08
N GLU A 62 0.20 -21.68 -14.27
CA GLU A 62 -0.91 -22.61 -14.34
C GLU A 62 -2.23 -21.90 -14.02
N ILE A 63 -3.32 -22.35 -14.63
CA ILE A 63 -4.67 -21.83 -14.38
C ILE A 63 -5.64 -22.98 -14.08
N GLY A 64 -6.57 -22.73 -13.18
CA GLY A 64 -7.68 -23.63 -12.91
C GLY A 64 -8.69 -23.67 -14.06
N SER A 65 -9.47 -24.75 -14.13
CA SER A 65 -10.38 -25.02 -15.25
C SER A 65 -11.54 -24.02 -15.44
N ALA A 66 -11.81 -23.18 -14.44
CA ALA A 66 -12.84 -22.14 -14.51
C ALA A 66 -12.24 -20.74 -14.78
N VAL A 67 -10.93 -20.59 -14.87
CA VAL A 67 -10.27 -19.34 -15.24
C VAL A 67 -10.44 -19.10 -16.75
N THR A 68 -10.89 -17.93 -17.12
CA THR A 68 -11.30 -17.59 -18.49
C THR A 68 -10.64 -16.35 -19.08
N THR A 69 -10.13 -15.45 -18.25
CA THR A 69 -9.54 -14.17 -18.67
C THR A 69 -8.02 -14.17 -18.71
N LEU A 70 -7.40 -15.25 -18.20
CA LEU A 70 -5.96 -15.40 -18.09
C LEU A 70 -5.49 -16.63 -18.88
N LYS A 71 -4.24 -16.63 -19.27
CA LYS A 71 -3.54 -17.77 -19.87
C LYS A 71 -2.11 -17.89 -19.35
N LYS A 72 -1.55 -19.08 -19.42
CA LYS A 72 -0.13 -19.31 -19.16
C LYS A 72 0.74 -18.36 -19.97
N GLY A 73 1.70 -17.72 -19.31
CA GLY A 73 2.62 -16.76 -19.88
C GLY A 73 2.15 -15.29 -19.78
N ASP A 74 0.94 -15.01 -19.30
CA ASP A 74 0.52 -13.64 -19.06
C ASP A 74 1.34 -13.05 -17.90
N PHE A 75 1.86 -11.80 -18.10
CA PHE A 75 2.47 -11.03 -17.05
C PHE A 75 1.37 -10.30 -16.25
N VAL A 76 1.36 -10.47 -14.92
CA VAL A 76 0.25 -10.03 -14.07
C VAL A 76 0.71 -9.29 -12.83
N ILE A 77 -0.17 -8.41 -12.33
CA ILE A 77 -0.09 -7.82 -10.99
C ILE A 77 -1.11 -8.54 -10.08
N ALA A 78 -0.67 -8.99 -8.92
CA ALA A 78 -1.52 -9.52 -7.85
C ALA A 78 -1.75 -8.44 -6.79
N PRO A 79 -2.97 -7.89 -6.62
CA PRO A 79 -3.32 -6.99 -5.53
C PRO A 79 -3.09 -7.65 -4.17
N PHE A 80 -2.82 -6.87 -3.13
CA PHE A 80 -2.60 -7.37 -1.78
C PHE A 80 -3.80 -8.13 -1.16
N ALA A 81 -4.97 -8.00 -1.75
CA ALA A 81 -6.19 -8.72 -1.42
C ALA A 81 -6.77 -9.39 -2.67
N PHE A 82 -7.14 -10.67 -2.57
CA PHE A 82 -7.82 -11.35 -3.66
C PHE A 82 -9.35 -11.17 -3.58
N SER A 83 -10.03 -11.19 -4.72
CA SER A 83 -11.46 -10.93 -4.84
C SER A 83 -12.07 -11.63 -6.04
N ASP A 84 -13.38 -11.87 -6.03
CA ASP A 84 -14.11 -12.46 -7.16
C ASP A 84 -14.47 -11.46 -8.28
N ASN A 85 -14.34 -10.16 -8.02
CA ASN A 85 -14.72 -9.06 -8.92
C ASN A 85 -16.19 -9.12 -9.43
N THR A 86 -17.05 -9.89 -8.77
CA THR A 86 -18.43 -10.13 -9.23
C THR A 86 -19.49 -9.89 -8.17
N CYS A 87 -19.17 -9.98 -6.89
CA CYS A 87 -20.11 -9.74 -5.80
C CYS A 87 -20.56 -8.26 -5.74
N VAL A 88 -21.59 -7.98 -4.95
CA VAL A 88 -22.13 -6.63 -4.81
C VAL A 88 -21.06 -5.60 -4.42
N PHE A 89 -20.20 -5.94 -3.48
CA PHE A 89 -19.15 -5.02 -3.03
C PHE A 89 -18.08 -4.78 -4.09
N CYS A 90 -17.65 -5.82 -4.82
CA CYS A 90 -16.71 -5.66 -5.93
C CYS A 90 -17.27 -4.76 -7.03
N ARG A 91 -18.56 -4.93 -7.39
CA ARG A 91 -19.22 -4.08 -8.40
C ARG A 91 -19.33 -2.62 -7.99
N GLU A 92 -19.35 -2.35 -6.69
CA GLU A 92 -19.32 -0.99 -6.11
C GLU A 92 -17.89 -0.47 -5.91
N GLY A 93 -16.86 -1.24 -6.26
CA GLY A 93 -15.46 -0.86 -6.14
C GLY A 93 -14.80 -1.21 -4.80
N PHE A 94 -15.46 -1.97 -3.92
CA PHE A 94 -14.94 -2.36 -2.59
C PHE A 94 -14.38 -3.78 -2.59
N HIS A 95 -13.35 -4.05 -3.40
CA HIS A 95 -12.77 -5.39 -3.57
C HIS A 95 -12.18 -5.96 -2.27
N THR A 96 -11.67 -5.13 -1.38
CA THR A 96 -11.21 -5.54 -0.04
C THR A 96 -12.33 -5.99 0.90
N SER A 97 -13.59 -5.75 0.52
CA SER A 97 -14.80 -6.25 1.22
C SER A 97 -15.49 -7.37 0.45
N CYS A 98 -14.82 -8.00 -0.50
CA CYS A 98 -15.38 -9.10 -1.30
C CYS A 98 -15.83 -10.26 -0.39
N VAL A 99 -17.04 -10.77 -0.62
CA VAL A 99 -17.62 -11.88 0.17
C VAL A 99 -16.89 -13.22 -0.05
N HIS A 100 -16.16 -13.35 -1.17
CA HIS A 100 -15.35 -14.52 -1.50
C HIS A 100 -13.85 -14.19 -1.54
N GLY A 101 -13.49 -13.00 -1.06
CA GLY A 101 -12.13 -12.50 -1.06
C GLY A 101 -11.41 -12.75 0.26
N GLY A 102 -10.18 -12.24 0.34
CA GLY A 102 -9.36 -12.33 1.53
C GLY A 102 -7.97 -11.75 1.31
N PHE A 103 -7.10 -11.99 2.28
CA PHE A 103 -5.74 -11.50 2.30
C PHE A 103 -4.76 -12.69 2.26
N TYR A 104 -3.57 -12.44 1.74
CA TYR A 104 -2.44 -13.38 1.81
C TYR A 104 -1.81 -13.38 3.20
N GLY A 105 -0.93 -14.36 3.48
CA GLY A 105 -0.22 -14.44 4.75
C GLY A 105 -0.86 -15.39 5.76
N SER A 106 -1.67 -16.36 5.30
CA SER A 106 -2.12 -17.48 6.12
C SER A 106 -1.59 -18.81 5.55
N ARG A 107 -1.57 -19.87 6.37
CA ARG A 107 -1.14 -21.21 5.90
C ARG A 107 -2.08 -21.81 4.87
N GLU A 108 -3.33 -21.45 4.89
CA GLU A 108 -4.34 -21.93 3.95
C GLU A 108 -4.19 -21.25 2.56
N ILE A 109 -3.96 -19.95 2.57
CA ILE A 109 -3.88 -19.14 1.35
C ILE A 109 -2.45 -19.10 0.79
N GLY A 110 -1.45 -19.04 1.67
CA GLY A 110 -0.06 -18.79 1.31
C GLY A 110 0.33 -17.31 1.44
N GLY A 111 1.61 -17.02 1.21
CA GLY A 111 2.17 -15.68 1.12
C GLY A 111 2.76 -15.43 -0.26
N LEU A 112 3.01 -14.17 -0.59
CA LEU A 112 3.52 -13.77 -1.90
C LEU A 112 5.04 -13.51 -1.93
N GLN A 113 5.75 -13.65 -0.80
CA GLN A 113 7.21 -13.66 -0.75
C GLN A 113 7.72 -15.09 -0.99
N ALA A 114 7.47 -15.62 -2.20
CA ALA A 114 7.79 -16.98 -2.62
C ALA A 114 8.03 -17.03 -4.14
N GLU A 115 8.81 -18.01 -4.62
CA GLU A 115 9.08 -18.20 -6.06
C GLU A 115 7.82 -18.54 -6.86
N LEU A 116 6.89 -19.28 -6.23
CA LEU A 116 5.58 -19.61 -6.77
C LEU A 116 4.50 -19.28 -5.77
N ALA A 117 3.41 -18.69 -6.23
CA ALA A 117 2.27 -18.32 -5.39
C ALA A 117 0.95 -18.80 -6.00
N ARG A 118 0.06 -19.35 -5.16
CA ARG A 118 -1.33 -19.60 -5.52
C ARG A 118 -2.14 -18.33 -5.34
N ILE A 119 -2.86 -17.94 -6.38
CA ILE A 119 -3.75 -16.79 -6.38
C ILE A 119 -5.19 -17.28 -6.47
N PRO A 120 -5.97 -17.18 -5.38
CA PRO A 120 -7.40 -17.50 -5.40
C PRO A 120 -8.19 -16.49 -6.26
N GLN A 121 -9.33 -16.95 -6.80
CA GLN A 121 -10.22 -16.08 -7.60
C GLN A 121 -9.45 -15.34 -8.72
N ALA A 122 -8.64 -16.06 -9.50
CA ALA A 122 -7.63 -15.48 -10.39
C ALA A 122 -8.20 -14.46 -11.39
N ASP A 123 -9.33 -14.74 -12.03
CA ASP A 123 -9.99 -13.80 -12.97
C ASP A 123 -10.44 -12.49 -12.29
N GLY A 124 -10.78 -12.56 -11.01
CA GLY A 124 -11.19 -11.40 -10.22
C GLY A 124 -10.04 -10.65 -9.57
N SER A 125 -8.95 -11.37 -9.29
CA SER A 125 -7.80 -10.85 -8.55
C SER A 125 -6.72 -10.29 -9.46
N LEU A 126 -6.26 -11.07 -10.45
CA LEU A 126 -5.11 -10.73 -11.28
C LEU A 126 -5.47 -9.75 -12.40
N VAL A 127 -4.53 -8.87 -12.71
CA VAL A 127 -4.64 -7.95 -13.86
C VAL A 127 -3.43 -8.12 -14.77
N VAL A 128 -3.69 -8.39 -16.05
CA VAL A 128 -2.64 -8.54 -17.06
C VAL A 128 -2.02 -7.19 -17.39
N VAL A 129 -0.68 -7.14 -17.44
CA VAL A 129 0.09 -5.98 -17.88
C VAL A 129 0.57 -6.23 -19.31
N PRO A 130 0.03 -5.54 -20.31
CA PRO A 130 0.42 -5.78 -21.69
C PRO A 130 1.81 -5.25 -22.02
N GLY A 131 2.56 -5.97 -22.86
CA GLY A 131 3.82 -5.48 -23.44
C GLY A 131 4.99 -5.39 -22.47
N ILE A 132 4.91 -6.04 -21.30
CA ILE A 132 5.96 -6.11 -20.29
C ILE A 132 6.54 -7.50 -20.22
N ASP A 133 7.83 -7.58 -20.00
CA ASP A 133 8.56 -8.80 -19.68
C ASP A 133 9.38 -8.66 -18.38
N GLU A 134 10.05 -9.74 -17.99
CA GLU A 134 10.79 -9.85 -16.74
C GLU A 134 12.05 -8.96 -16.65
N THR A 135 12.43 -8.34 -17.76
CA THR A 135 13.62 -7.47 -17.87
C THR A 135 13.32 -5.99 -17.88
N SER A 136 12.03 -5.61 -17.83
CA SER A 136 11.58 -4.23 -17.90
C SER A 136 12.05 -3.40 -16.71
N ASP A 137 12.56 -2.20 -16.96
CA ASP A 137 12.90 -1.22 -15.93
C ASP A 137 11.65 -0.68 -15.19
N LEU A 138 10.45 -0.93 -15.68
CA LEU A 138 9.19 -0.51 -15.06
C LEU A 138 8.72 -1.45 -13.94
N LEU A 139 9.36 -2.61 -13.76
CA LEU A 139 8.94 -3.61 -12.76
C LEU A 139 8.78 -3.05 -11.34
N PRO A 140 9.70 -2.21 -10.82
CA PRO A 140 9.50 -1.61 -9.49
C PRO A 140 8.24 -0.74 -9.42
N SER A 141 7.98 0.09 -10.42
CA SER A 141 6.78 0.93 -10.46
C SER A 141 5.50 0.10 -10.62
N LEU A 142 5.50 -0.95 -11.43
CA LEU A 142 4.38 -1.87 -11.57
C LEU A 142 4.11 -2.65 -10.27
N LEU A 143 5.14 -3.04 -9.53
CA LEU A 143 4.97 -3.72 -8.25
C LEU A 143 4.28 -2.83 -7.22
N THR A 144 4.57 -1.52 -7.18
CA THR A 144 3.89 -0.61 -6.25
C THR A 144 2.39 -0.53 -6.47
N LEU A 145 1.92 -0.86 -7.69
CA LEU A 145 0.49 -0.91 -8.02
C LEU A 145 -0.23 -2.08 -7.33
N SER A 146 0.49 -3.09 -6.83
CA SER A 146 -0.12 -4.19 -6.07
C SER A 146 -0.63 -3.75 -4.70
N ASP A 147 -0.07 -2.63 -4.14
CA ASP A 147 -0.46 -2.06 -2.85
C ASP A 147 -0.11 -0.57 -2.72
N VAL A 148 1.15 -0.24 -2.39
CA VAL A 148 1.52 1.03 -1.74
C VAL A 148 1.18 2.27 -2.54
N TYR A 149 1.36 2.27 -3.87
CA TYR A 149 0.94 3.42 -4.69
C TYR A 149 -0.57 3.56 -4.70
N LEU A 150 -1.30 2.48 -4.91
CA LEU A 150 -2.76 2.52 -4.96
C LEU A 150 -3.40 2.72 -3.59
N THR A 151 -2.70 2.36 -2.50
CA THR A 151 -3.10 2.72 -1.13
C THR A 151 -2.94 4.24 -0.91
N GLY A 152 -1.84 4.84 -1.35
CA GLY A 152 -1.67 6.29 -1.35
C GLY A 152 -2.67 7.02 -2.25
N TYR A 153 -2.94 6.48 -3.45
CA TYR A 153 -3.97 6.99 -4.34
C TYR A 153 -5.37 6.92 -3.70
N HIS A 154 -5.71 5.79 -3.07
CA HIS A 154 -6.98 5.63 -2.34
C HIS A 154 -7.14 6.68 -1.24
N ALA A 155 -6.08 6.95 -0.47
CA ALA A 155 -6.11 8.02 0.53
C ALA A 155 -6.50 9.37 -0.10
N ALA A 156 -5.84 9.74 -1.19
CA ALA A 156 -6.09 11.01 -1.89
C ALA A 156 -7.49 11.05 -2.54
N HIS A 157 -7.91 9.95 -3.19
CA HIS A 157 -9.22 9.81 -3.81
C HIS A 157 -10.35 9.94 -2.77
N MET A 158 -10.29 9.16 -1.69
CA MET A 158 -11.27 9.22 -0.60
C MET A 158 -11.21 10.55 0.15
N GLY A 159 -10.04 11.17 0.22
CA GLY A 159 -9.84 12.53 0.72
C GLY A 159 -10.48 13.59 -0.17
N ARG A 160 -10.96 13.23 -1.36
CA ARG A 160 -11.54 14.16 -2.35
C ARG A 160 -10.54 15.25 -2.75
N VAL A 161 -9.28 14.84 -2.94
CA VAL A 161 -8.23 15.72 -3.47
C VAL A 161 -8.59 16.15 -4.88
N THR A 162 -8.55 17.45 -5.14
CA THR A 162 -8.80 18.07 -6.45
C THR A 162 -7.98 19.35 -6.57
N GLU A 163 -8.01 19.98 -7.74
CA GLU A 163 -7.42 21.30 -7.98
C GLU A 163 -7.81 22.34 -6.92
N GLY A 164 -6.87 23.19 -6.53
CA GLY A 164 -7.04 24.23 -5.52
C GLY A 164 -7.07 23.75 -4.07
N LYS A 165 -6.84 22.46 -3.79
CA LYS A 165 -6.82 21.93 -2.42
C LYS A 165 -5.43 21.99 -1.80
N THR A 166 -5.39 22.36 -0.52
CA THR A 166 -4.23 22.13 0.35
C THR A 166 -4.37 20.76 1.00
N VAL A 167 -3.38 19.92 0.81
CA VAL A 167 -3.30 18.54 1.34
C VAL A 167 -2.15 18.44 2.32
N THR A 168 -2.37 17.85 3.49
CA THR A 168 -1.27 17.41 4.37
C THR A 168 -1.22 15.90 4.39
N VAL A 169 -0.04 15.35 4.13
CA VAL A 169 0.25 13.92 4.23
C VAL A 169 1.05 13.68 5.51
N ILE A 170 0.54 12.84 6.40
CA ILE A 170 1.23 12.44 7.64
C ILE A 170 1.88 11.08 7.43
N GLY A 171 3.22 11.07 7.45
CA GLY A 171 4.07 9.89 7.25
C GLY A 171 4.92 9.96 5.99
N ASP A 172 6.22 9.70 6.15
CA ASP A 172 7.22 9.65 5.09
C ASP A 172 7.62 8.21 4.70
N GLY A 173 6.72 7.25 4.97
CA GLY A 173 6.82 5.88 4.47
C GLY A 173 6.37 5.75 3.01
N ALA A 174 6.51 4.55 2.42
CA ALA A 174 6.18 4.32 1.01
C ALA A 174 4.73 4.70 0.65
N VAL A 175 3.75 4.41 1.52
CA VAL A 175 2.35 4.83 1.33
C VAL A 175 2.18 6.35 1.41
N GLY A 176 2.84 7.02 2.37
CA GLY A 176 2.77 8.48 2.48
C GLY A 176 3.38 9.18 1.27
N LEU A 177 4.55 8.74 0.80
CA LEU A 177 5.17 9.25 -0.43
C LEU A 177 4.31 9.00 -1.66
N SER A 178 3.69 7.83 -1.75
CA SER A 178 2.70 7.51 -2.78
C SER A 178 1.47 8.41 -2.73
N ALA A 179 1.01 8.77 -1.51
CA ALA A 179 -0.09 9.72 -1.34
C ALA A 179 0.29 11.15 -1.77
N VAL A 180 1.56 11.56 -1.61
CA VAL A 180 2.09 12.82 -2.17
C VAL A 180 2.00 12.78 -3.69
N LEU A 181 2.54 11.74 -4.34
CA LEU A 181 2.50 11.57 -5.79
C LEU A 181 1.07 11.57 -6.32
N ALA A 182 0.18 10.81 -5.69
CA ALA A 182 -1.23 10.75 -6.07
C ALA A 182 -1.94 12.11 -5.88
N SER A 183 -1.64 12.84 -4.81
CA SER A 183 -2.20 14.18 -4.58
C SER A 183 -1.79 15.17 -5.66
N ARG A 184 -0.52 15.12 -6.10
CA ARG A 184 -0.03 15.89 -7.25
C ARG A 184 -0.79 15.53 -8.52
N GLN A 185 -0.96 14.22 -8.83
CA GLN A 185 -1.69 13.74 -10.00
C GLN A 185 -3.16 14.21 -10.01
N LEU A 186 -3.78 14.30 -8.85
CA LEU A 186 -5.15 14.78 -8.69
C LEU A 186 -5.27 16.32 -8.66
N GLY A 187 -4.14 17.05 -8.83
CA GLY A 187 -4.11 18.49 -9.00
C GLY A 187 -4.11 19.30 -7.70
N ALA A 188 -3.70 18.71 -6.56
CA ALA A 188 -3.54 19.48 -5.33
C ALA A 188 -2.63 20.69 -5.55
N GLU A 189 -3.05 21.88 -5.09
CA GLU A 189 -2.28 23.12 -5.24
C GLU A 189 -1.10 23.18 -4.27
N ARG A 190 -1.32 22.73 -3.03
CA ARG A 190 -0.30 22.67 -1.99
C ARG A 190 -0.29 21.29 -1.35
N ILE A 191 0.89 20.70 -1.21
CA ILE A 191 1.09 19.38 -0.60
C ILE A 191 2.14 19.50 0.49
N ILE A 192 1.72 19.41 1.74
CA ILE A 192 2.57 19.48 2.92
C ILE A 192 2.88 18.04 3.36
N LEU A 193 4.14 17.62 3.29
CA LEU A 193 4.57 16.32 3.77
C LEU A 193 5.09 16.43 5.22
N MET A 194 4.44 15.73 6.14
CA MET A 194 4.92 15.59 7.52
C MET A 194 5.82 14.35 7.63
N GLY A 195 7.12 14.57 7.61
CA GLY A 195 8.15 13.54 7.66
C GLY A 195 9.48 14.10 8.15
N ARG A 196 10.34 13.25 8.71
CA ARG A 196 11.62 13.69 9.34
C ARG A 196 12.86 13.02 8.78
N HIS A 197 12.72 11.98 7.95
CA HIS A 197 13.85 11.30 7.35
C HIS A 197 14.22 12.00 6.05
N THR A 198 15.36 12.72 6.06
CA THR A 198 15.77 13.61 4.95
C THR A 198 15.69 12.94 3.59
N ALA A 199 16.27 11.75 3.41
CA ALA A 199 16.23 11.05 2.12
C ALA A 199 14.79 10.77 1.64
N ARG A 200 13.85 10.50 2.57
CA ARG A 200 12.45 10.23 2.26
C ARG A 200 11.69 11.52 1.94
N THR A 201 11.94 12.59 2.70
CA THR A 201 11.31 13.88 2.43
C THR A 201 11.83 14.53 1.16
N ASP A 202 13.11 14.31 0.79
CA ASP A 202 13.67 14.73 -0.49
C ASP A 202 12.96 14.03 -1.66
N LEU A 203 12.74 12.71 -1.57
CA LEU A 203 11.92 11.98 -2.52
C LEU A 203 10.46 12.50 -2.55
N GLY A 204 9.93 12.87 -1.37
CA GLY A 204 8.60 13.50 -1.27
C GLY A 204 8.51 14.82 -2.05
N ILE A 205 9.55 15.66 -2.01
CA ILE A 205 9.63 16.89 -2.80
C ILE A 205 9.64 16.55 -4.30
N GLU A 206 10.43 15.57 -4.72
CA GLU A 206 10.45 15.12 -6.12
C GLU A 206 9.09 14.55 -6.57
N PHE A 207 8.36 13.89 -5.69
CA PHE A 207 6.99 13.41 -5.93
C PHE A 207 5.95 14.53 -5.96
N GLY A 208 6.30 15.72 -5.47
CA GLY A 208 5.47 16.92 -5.59
C GLY A 208 5.05 17.56 -4.29
N ALA A 209 5.65 17.20 -3.16
CA ALA A 209 5.45 17.96 -1.93
C ALA A 209 5.98 19.39 -2.12
N THR A 210 5.18 20.37 -1.73
CA THR A 210 5.56 21.79 -1.80
C THR A 210 6.26 22.25 -0.51
N ASP A 211 5.94 21.60 0.59
CA ASP A 211 6.46 21.92 1.91
C ASP A 211 6.76 20.64 2.70
N VAL A 212 7.73 20.69 3.59
CA VAL A 212 8.07 19.61 4.52
C VAL A 212 7.99 20.13 5.95
N VAL A 213 7.33 19.37 6.83
CA VAL A 213 7.25 19.63 8.26
C VAL A 213 7.81 18.42 9.00
N ALA A 214 8.94 18.63 9.68
CA ALA A 214 9.64 17.56 10.42
C ALA A 214 9.14 17.40 11.86
N GLU A 215 8.54 18.45 12.39
CA GLU A 215 8.02 18.54 13.75
C GLU A 215 6.78 17.62 13.92
N ARG A 216 6.53 17.22 15.16
CA ARG A 216 5.43 16.32 15.53
C ARG A 216 4.59 16.93 16.67
N GLY A 217 3.42 16.32 16.93
CA GLY A 217 2.52 16.77 17.98
C GLY A 217 2.09 18.21 17.78
N ASP A 218 1.97 18.96 18.85
CA ASP A 218 1.48 20.34 18.82
C ASP A 218 2.39 21.28 18.01
N GLU A 219 3.70 21.05 18.01
CA GLU A 219 4.64 21.84 17.23
C GLU A 219 4.43 21.61 15.72
N GLY A 220 4.25 20.35 15.29
CA GLY A 220 3.94 20.01 13.90
C GLY A 220 2.58 20.58 13.47
N ILE A 221 1.58 20.51 14.34
CA ILE A 221 0.26 21.14 14.10
C ILE A 221 0.42 22.65 13.89
N ALA A 222 1.15 23.32 14.79
CA ALA A 222 1.38 24.77 14.70
C ALA A 222 2.07 25.17 13.40
N LYS A 223 3.06 24.37 12.95
CA LYS A 223 3.75 24.61 11.67
C LYS A 223 2.83 24.49 10.47
N VAL A 224 1.99 23.46 10.40
CA VAL A 224 1.01 23.32 9.32
C VAL A 224 0.00 24.47 9.34
N LEU A 225 -0.48 24.87 10.52
CA LEU A 225 -1.38 26.02 10.66
C LEU A 225 -0.70 27.32 10.19
N GLU A 226 0.58 27.56 10.52
CA GLU A 226 1.34 28.70 10.02
C GLU A 226 1.39 28.70 8.47
N LEU A 227 1.73 27.56 7.85
CA LEU A 227 1.77 27.40 6.41
C LEU A 227 0.43 27.60 5.71
N THR A 228 -0.67 27.37 6.42
CA THR A 228 -2.04 27.49 5.90
C THR A 228 -2.78 28.76 6.38
N GLY A 229 -2.05 29.74 6.90
CA GLY A 229 -2.64 31.02 7.37
C GLY A 229 -3.59 30.86 8.56
N GLY A 230 -3.45 29.80 9.34
CA GLY A 230 -4.31 29.48 10.49
C GLY A 230 -5.57 28.67 10.14
N GLU A 231 -5.87 28.47 8.86
CA GLU A 231 -7.09 27.75 8.43
C GLU A 231 -7.01 26.23 8.57
N GLY A 232 -5.81 25.66 8.43
CA GLY A 232 -5.59 24.23 8.33
C GLY A 232 -5.78 23.69 6.91
N SER A 233 -5.59 22.39 6.73
CA SER A 233 -5.63 21.73 5.43
C SER A 233 -7.03 21.28 5.03
N HIS A 234 -7.37 21.39 3.76
CA HIS A 234 -8.61 20.89 3.18
C HIS A 234 -8.73 19.39 3.37
N VAL A 235 -7.61 18.69 3.20
CA VAL A 235 -7.51 17.24 3.27
C VAL A 235 -6.28 16.86 4.08
N VAL A 236 -6.43 15.88 4.97
CA VAL A 236 -5.33 15.26 5.69
C VAL A 236 -5.33 13.77 5.37
N LEU A 237 -4.20 13.28 4.85
CA LEU A 237 -3.98 11.88 4.50
C LEU A 237 -3.11 11.25 5.60
N GLU A 238 -3.70 10.35 6.38
CA GLU A 238 -3.03 9.68 7.48
C GLU A 238 -2.52 8.31 6.99
N ALA A 239 -1.19 8.15 6.94
CA ALA A 239 -0.50 6.98 6.39
C ALA A 239 0.45 6.31 7.40
N VAL A 240 0.20 6.44 8.70
CA VAL A 240 1.05 5.92 9.78
C VAL A 240 0.34 4.82 10.58
N GLY A 241 -0.94 5.05 10.96
CA GLY A 241 -1.73 4.11 11.72
C GLY A 241 -1.52 4.16 13.25
N HIS A 242 -0.85 5.19 13.79
CA HIS A 242 -0.67 5.39 15.22
C HIS A 242 -1.52 6.53 15.76
N MET A 243 -1.96 6.41 17.02
CA MET A 243 -2.80 7.41 17.67
C MET A 243 -2.27 8.86 17.56
N PRO A 244 -0.98 9.16 17.81
CA PRO A 244 -0.46 10.53 17.66
C PRO A 244 -0.62 11.09 16.24
N ALA A 245 -0.56 10.26 15.20
CA ALA A 245 -0.78 10.70 13.83
C ALA A 245 -2.25 11.04 13.58
N TYR A 246 -3.17 10.27 14.17
CA TYR A 246 -4.60 10.58 14.09
C TYR A 246 -4.96 11.87 14.84
N GLU A 247 -4.40 12.08 16.03
CA GLU A 247 -4.56 13.34 16.80
C GLU A 247 -4.02 14.55 16.02
N GLN A 248 -2.83 14.42 15.41
CA GLN A 248 -2.30 15.44 14.52
C GLN A 248 -3.23 15.71 13.33
N SER A 249 -3.80 14.67 12.73
CA SER A 249 -4.74 14.83 11.60
C SER A 249 -5.92 15.72 11.97
N PHE A 250 -6.48 15.51 13.17
CA PHE A 250 -7.59 16.33 13.66
C PHE A 250 -7.16 17.76 13.98
N GLY A 251 -5.96 17.97 14.54
CA GLY A 251 -5.40 19.29 14.81
C GLY A 251 -5.21 20.13 13.54
N ILE A 252 -4.81 19.47 12.44
CA ILE A 252 -4.43 20.09 11.17
C ILE A 252 -5.62 20.30 10.23
N VAL A 253 -6.59 19.38 10.21
CA VAL A 253 -7.74 19.50 9.30
C VAL A 253 -8.56 20.74 9.60
N ARG A 254 -8.90 21.52 8.58
CA ARG A 254 -9.76 22.69 8.73
C ARG A 254 -11.22 22.29 8.98
N PRO A 255 -12.07 23.19 9.49
CA PRO A 255 -13.52 22.99 9.50
C PRO A 255 -14.05 22.67 8.08
N GLY A 256 -14.92 21.68 7.98
CA GLY A 256 -15.46 21.18 6.71
C GLY A 256 -14.45 20.36 5.87
N GLY A 257 -13.27 20.04 6.42
CA GLY A 257 -12.25 19.25 5.74
C GLY A 257 -12.47 17.74 5.84
N VAL A 258 -11.56 17.00 5.26
CA VAL A 258 -11.59 15.52 5.19
C VAL A 258 -10.32 14.95 5.81
N ILE A 259 -10.46 13.95 6.68
CA ILE A 259 -9.37 13.06 7.11
C ILE A 259 -9.57 11.73 6.40
N SER A 260 -8.59 11.32 5.60
CA SER A 260 -8.56 10.02 4.94
C SER A 260 -7.44 9.17 5.55
N ARG A 261 -7.82 8.03 6.18
CA ARG A 261 -6.90 7.14 6.89
C ARG A 261 -6.65 5.88 6.08
N VAL A 262 -5.38 5.60 5.81
CA VAL A 262 -4.93 4.36 5.16
C VAL A 262 -3.79 3.67 5.94
N GLY A 263 -3.25 4.33 6.95
CA GLY A 263 -2.37 3.68 7.92
C GLY A 263 -3.11 2.57 8.65
N VAL A 264 -2.52 1.37 8.72
CA VAL A 264 -3.14 0.24 9.44
C VAL A 264 -3.21 0.59 10.93
N PRO A 265 -4.42 0.71 11.52
CA PRO A 265 -4.55 1.22 12.88
C PRO A 265 -3.97 0.25 13.91
N GLN A 266 -3.13 0.79 14.80
CA GLN A 266 -2.56 0.09 15.94
C GLN A 266 -3.36 0.36 17.22
N TYR A 267 -4.62 0.77 17.10
CA TYR A 267 -5.50 1.14 18.20
C TYR A 267 -6.96 0.86 17.82
N GLU A 268 -7.74 0.43 18.80
CA GLU A 268 -9.19 0.17 18.64
C GLU A 268 -10.03 1.40 18.98
N GLU A 269 -9.64 2.15 20.00
CA GLU A 269 -10.35 3.33 20.48
C GLU A 269 -9.54 4.62 20.22
N ALA A 270 -10.23 5.69 19.87
CA ALA A 270 -9.64 6.99 19.66
C ALA A 270 -10.41 8.07 20.44
N PRO A 271 -9.71 9.07 21.05
CA PRO A 271 -10.34 10.16 21.76
C PRO A 271 -11.07 11.13 20.81
N ILE A 272 -10.81 11.06 19.52
CA ILE A 272 -11.41 11.87 18.46
C ILE A 272 -12.54 11.05 17.84
N GLY A 273 -13.74 11.33 18.30
CA GLY A 273 -14.94 10.62 17.89
C GLY A 273 -16.05 11.55 17.41
N PHE A 274 -17.28 11.10 17.59
CA PHE A 274 -18.47 11.77 17.06
C PHE A 274 -18.57 13.25 17.45
N GLY A 275 -18.38 13.61 18.70
CA GLY A 275 -18.51 15.00 19.18
C GLY A 275 -17.44 15.93 18.60
N SER A 276 -16.19 15.46 18.50
CA SER A 276 -15.07 16.21 17.93
C SER A 276 -15.26 16.46 16.44
N LEU A 277 -15.62 15.43 15.68
CA LEU A 277 -15.84 15.53 14.24
C LEU A 277 -17.07 16.37 13.91
N PHE A 278 -18.16 16.21 14.68
CA PHE A 278 -19.38 17.00 14.55
C PHE A 278 -19.11 18.49 14.77
N GLY A 279 -18.42 18.86 15.86
CA GLY A 279 -18.14 20.26 16.21
C GLY A 279 -17.29 21.01 15.17
N LYS A 280 -16.57 20.29 14.32
CA LYS A 280 -15.69 20.85 13.28
C LYS A 280 -16.16 20.55 11.85
N ASN A 281 -17.31 19.87 11.69
CA ASN A 281 -17.84 19.39 10.39
C ASN A 281 -16.81 18.56 9.58
N VAL A 282 -16.02 17.72 10.22
CA VAL A 282 -14.99 16.92 9.57
C VAL A 282 -15.56 15.60 9.07
N THR A 283 -15.22 15.24 7.83
CA THR A 283 -15.47 13.91 7.28
C THR A 283 -14.29 13.00 7.60
N LEU A 284 -14.56 11.82 8.15
CA LEU A 284 -13.59 10.75 8.33
C LEU A 284 -13.84 9.64 7.31
N THR A 285 -12.82 9.24 6.58
CA THR A 285 -12.91 8.25 5.50
C THR A 285 -11.60 7.47 5.35
N GLY A 286 -11.44 6.66 4.29
CA GLY A 286 -10.27 5.83 4.02
C GLY A 286 -10.57 4.35 4.28
N GLY A 287 -9.61 3.63 4.84
CA GLY A 287 -9.67 2.17 5.06
C GLY A 287 -8.77 1.41 4.09
N PRO A 288 -8.87 0.07 4.02
CA PRO A 288 -8.05 -0.73 3.12
C PRO A 288 -8.40 -0.43 1.65
N ALA A 289 -7.37 -0.13 0.86
CA ALA A 289 -7.54 0.28 -0.53
C ALA A 289 -8.08 -0.85 -1.40
N PRO A 290 -9.13 -0.65 -2.18
CA PRO A 290 -9.62 -1.65 -3.14
C PRO A 290 -8.74 -1.62 -4.40
N VAL A 291 -7.48 -2.00 -4.27
CA VAL A 291 -6.42 -1.90 -5.28
C VAL A 291 -6.88 -2.42 -6.65
N ARG A 292 -7.58 -3.57 -6.67
CA ARG A 292 -8.10 -4.15 -7.91
C ARG A 292 -8.94 -3.17 -8.73
N ALA A 293 -9.71 -2.29 -8.05
CA ALA A 293 -10.57 -1.30 -8.73
C ALA A 293 -9.77 -0.22 -9.49
N TYR A 294 -8.53 0.04 -9.10
CA TYR A 294 -7.72 1.12 -9.64
C TYR A 294 -6.69 0.65 -10.67
N LEU A 295 -6.38 -0.66 -10.72
CA LEU A 295 -5.28 -1.19 -11.55
C LEU A 295 -5.43 -0.86 -13.03
N GLU A 296 -6.61 -1.03 -13.60
CA GLU A 296 -6.84 -0.79 -15.04
C GLU A 296 -6.58 0.67 -15.44
N GLN A 297 -6.79 1.61 -14.51
CA GLN A 297 -6.49 3.03 -14.71
C GLN A 297 -5.01 3.35 -14.47
N ALA A 298 -4.38 2.69 -13.50
CA ALA A 298 -3.01 3.04 -13.06
C ALA A 298 -1.92 2.40 -13.92
N ILE A 299 -2.14 1.19 -14.44
CA ILE A 299 -1.17 0.50 -15.29
C ILE A 299 -0.74 1.36 -16.49
N PRO A 300 -1.65 1.95 -17.30
CA PRO A 300 -1.26 2.84 -18.39
C PRO A 300 -0.41 4.03 -17.95
N GLN A 301 -0.65 4.60 -16.77
CA GLN A 301 0.11 5.74 -16.26
C GLN A 301 1.58 5.39 -16.01
N VAL A 302 1.85 4.18 -15.50
CA VAL A 302 3.22 3.67 -15.35
C VAL A 302 3.83 3.36 -16.71
N LEU A 303 3.09 2.67 -17.59
CA LEU A 303 3.60 2.28 -18.92
C LEU A 303 3.94 3.49 -19.80
N ASN A 304 3.21 4.60 -19.66
CA ASN A 304 3.44 5.84 -20.39
C ASN A 304 4.47 6.78 -19.70
N GLY A 305 4.99 6.40 -18.53
CA GLY A 305 5.92 7.24 -17.78
C GLY A 305 5.30 8.49 -17.14
N GLU A 306 3.98 8.51 -16.96
CA GLU A 306 3.27 9.62 -16.30
C GLU A 306 3.53 9.63 -14.79
N ILE A 307 3.77 8.46 -14.20
CA ILE A 307 4.16 8.26 -12.81
C ILE A 307 5.29 7.24 -12.70
N ASP A 308 6.18 7.44 -11.72
CA ASP A 308 7.26 6.53 -11.38
C ASP A 308 7.27 6.26 -9.86
N PRO A 309 6.28 5.54 -9.34
CA PRO A 309 6.18 5.25 -7.91
C PRO A 309 7.22 4.23 -7.43
N GLY A 310 7.88 3.51 -8.33
CA GLY A 310 8.92 2.52 -8.02
C GLY A 310 10.15 3.10 -7.31
N ARG A 311 10.34 4.40 -7.35
CA ARG A 311 11.40 5.12 -6.65
C ARG A 311 11.33 5.01 -5.12
N VAL A 312 10.25 4.48 -4.57
CA VAL A 312 10.16 4.14 -3.14
C VAL A 312 11.04 2.93 -2.76
N PHE A 313 11.45 2.10 -3.74
CA PHE A 313 12.41 1.02 -3.50
C PHE A 313 13.83 1.58 -3.46
N ASP A 314 14.39 1.69 -2.27
CA ASP A 314 15.76 2.16 -2.02
C ASP A 314 16.73 1.04 -1.66
N SER A 315 16.23 -0.20 -1.55
CA SER A 315 17.00 -1.41 -1.28
C SER A 315 16.44 -2.61 -2.05
N SER A 316 17.30 -3.58 -2.31
CA SER A 316 16.95 -4.80 -3.05
C SER A 316 17.68 -5.99 -2.45
N VAL A 317 16.99 -7.13 -2.33
CA VAL A 317 17.52 -8.40 -1.87
C VAL A 317 17.03 -9.54 -2.77
N THR A 318 17.77 -10.66 -2.80
CA THR A 318 17.21 -11.92 -3.31
C THR A 318 16.26 -12.53 -2.28
N ILE A 319 15.54 -13.59 -2.66
CA ILE A 319 14.65 -14.30 -1.73
C ILE A 319 15.37 -14.72 -0.45
N ASP A 320 16.59 -15.21 -0.53
CA ASP A 320 17.41 -15.60 0.65
C ASP A 320 17.75 -14.42 1.56
N GLY A 321 17.78 -13.21 1.02
CA GLY A 321 18.06 -11.96 1.75
C GLY A 321 16.83 -11.35 2.46
N VAL A 322 15.64 -11.92 2.31
CA VAL A 322 14.39 -11.37 2.89
C VAL A 322 14.49 -11.13 4.39
N PRO A 323 15.07 -12.02 5.23
CA PRO A 323 15.23 -11.73 6.67
C PRO A 323 16.02 -10.44 6.95
N ALA A 324 17.09 -10.19 6.18
CA ALA A 324 17.88 -8.96 6.29
C ALA A 324 17.06 -7.73 5.80
N GLY A 325 16.21 -7.91 4.79
CA GLY A 325 15.29 -6.88 4.32
C GLY A 325 14.32 -6.42 5.40
N TYR A 326 13.72 -7.35 6.15
CA TYR A 326 12.88 -7.03 7.31
C TYR A 326 13.65 -6.22 8.36
N ALA A 327 14.83 -6.70 8.74
CA ALA A 327 15.67 -6.02 9.74
C ALA A 327 16.06 -4.61 9.31
N SER A 328 16.42 -4.40 8.05
CA SER A 328 16.79 -3.08 7.51
C SER A 328 15.60 -2.10 7.49
N MET A 329 14.40 -2.56 7.13
CA MET A 329 13.19 -1.72 7.20
C MET A 329 12.80 -1.41 8.64
N ASP A 330 12.92 -2.37 9.55
CA ASP A 330 12.65 -2.16 10.98
C ASP A 330 13.62 -1.14 11.60
N ALA A 331 14.90 -1.25 11.29
CA ALA A 331 15.93 -0.28 11.69
C ALA A 331 15.77 1.09 10.98
N ARG A 332 14.84 1.21 10.02
CA ARG A 332 14.62 2.40 9.17
C ARG A 332 15.84 2.77 8.32
N GLU A 333 16.71 1.83 8.04
CA GLU A 333 17.81 1.94 7.10
C GLU A 333 17.33 1.90 5.65
N ALA A 334 16.30 1.08 5.38
CA ALA A 334 15.58 1.07 4.11
C ALA A 334 14.18 1.67 4.23
N LEU A 335 13.70 2.32 3.17
CA LEU A 335 12.33 2.77 3.03
C LEU A 335 11.42 1.61 2.62
N LYS A 336 11.81 0.92 1.53
CA LYS A 336 11.08 -0.25 1.01
C LYS A 336 12.05 -1.20 0.30
N VAL A 337 11.98 -2.48 0.64
CA VAL A 337 12.88 -3.50 0.12
C VAL A 337 12.22 -4.28 -1.01
N LEU A 338 12.82 -4.23 -2.20
CA LEU A 338 12.46 -5.04 -3.36
C LEU A 338 13.02 -6.46 -3.19
N VAL A 339 12.21 -7.47 -3.50
CA VAL A 339 12.63 -8.89 -3.54
C VAL A 339 12.71 -9.35 -4.99
N THR A 340 13.87 -9.90 -5.37
CA THR A 340 14.15 -10.46 -6.70
C THR A 340 14.26 -11.97 -6.62
N PHE A 341 13.88 -12.65 -7.71
CA PHE A 341 13.89 -14.11 -7.85
C PHE A 341 14.82 -14.57 -8.96
#